data_323ab90443369eafebfaf3cb6af96a78
#
_entry.id   323ab90443369eafebfaf3cb6af96a78
#
_cell.length_a   1.000
_cell.length_b   1.000
_cell.length_c   1.000
_cell.angle_alpha   90.00
_cell.angle_beta   90.00
_cell.angle_gamma   90.00
#
_symmetry.space_group_name_H-M   'P 1'
#
loop_
_entity.id
_entity.type
_entity.pdbx_description
1 polymer ?
#
loop_
_entity_poly.entity_id
_entity_poly.type
_entity_poly.pdbx_seq_one_letter_code
_entity_poly.pdbx_strand_id
1 'polypeptide(L)'
;MLIGTQDFEYVLDNEFFKNIEGEDVQKGKVKVKLTVKRTAASFELDFDLEGVIQIPCDRCLDDMDHEVKTQETLYVKFGSEYSEESDNVVVIPESDGELNIAWFLYEFIALTIPLKHVHQAGKCNKSMSAKLRKHAARSMDDSDESEDAASYDDEDVVDEVPGEGEETDPRWDELKKIIDLSLIHISE
;
A
#
# COMPACT_ATOMS: atom_id res chain seq x y z
N MET A 1 24.84 29.13 15.98
CA MET A 1 24.44 27.79 15.58
C MET A 1 24.31 27.81 14.07
N LEU A 2 25.08 27.01 13.35
CA LEU A 2 24.98 26.91 11.90
C LEU A 2 23.73 26.12 11.56
N ILE A 3 22.67 26.80 11.14
CA ILE A 3 21.52 26.20 10.50
C ILE A 3 22.00 25.92 9.07
N GLY A 4 22.19 24.65 8.75
CA GLY A 4 22.67 24.23 7.42
C GLY A 4 21.63 23.32 6.78
N THR A 5 21.45 23.51 5.47
CA THR A 5 20.73 22.57 4.62
C THR A 5 21.76 21.80 3.81
N GLN A 6 21.57 20.49 3.69
CA GLN A 6 22.41 19.60 2.87
C GLN A 6 21.52 18.75 1.98
N ASP A 7 21.91 18.61 0.73
CA ASP A 7 21.19 17.80 -0.25
C ASP A 7 22.02 16.56 -0.60
N PHE A 8 21.35 15.41 -0.68
CA PHE A 8 21.92 14.12 -1.07
C PHE A 8 21.07 13.51 -2.15
N GLU A 9 21.70 12.80 -3.08
CA GLU A 9 21.01 12.07 -4.13
C GLU A 9 21.44 10.60 -4.09
N TYR A 10 20.46 9.70 -4.12
CA TYR A 10 20.67 8.25 -4.13
C TYR A 10 19.91 7.62 -5.29
N VAL A 11 20.36 6.45 -5.71
CA VAL A 11 19.63 5.60 -6.65
C VAL A 11 19.49 4.23 -5.99
N LEU A 12 18.26 3.86 -5.70
CA LEU A 12 17.91 2.55 -5.19
C LEU A 12 17.72 1.62 -6.39
N ASP A 13 18.50 0.59 -6.45
CA ASP A 13 18.48 -0.42 -7.51
C ASP A 13 18.07 -1.79 -6.98
N ASN A 14 18.08 -2.80 -7.82
CA ASN A 14 17.71 -4.16 -7.45
C ASN A 14 18.58 -4.74 -6.32
N GLU A 15 19.82 -4.27 -6.16
CA GLU A 15 20.69 -4.71 -5.08
C GLU A 15 20.21 -4.16 -3.73
N PHE A 16 19.77 -2.90 -3.70
CA PHE A 16 19.16 -2.31 -2.52
C PHE A 16 17.93 -3.10 -2.06
N PHE A 17 16.98 -3.36 -2.96
CA PHE A 17 15.75 -4.09 -2.63
C PHE A 17 16.01 -5.53 -2.17
N LYS A 18 17.02 -6.20 -2.73
CA LYS A 18 17.46 -7.52 -2.26
C LYS A 18 18.05 -7.50 -0.85
N ASN A 19 18.87 -6.47 -0.55
CA ASN A 19 19.57 -6.39 0.73
C ASN A 19 18.63 -6.01 1.88
N ILE A 20 17.54 -5.29 1.60
CA ILE A 20 16.55 -4.92 2.61
C ILE A 20 15.63 -6.10 2.97
N GLU A 21 15.58 -7.16 2.12
CA GLU A 21 14.74 -8.35 2.31
C GLU A 21 13.25 -8.05 2.54
N GLY A 22 12.75 -6.96 1.94
CA GLY A 22 11.34 -6.61 2.00
C GLY A 22 10.47 -7.56 1.19
N GLU A 23 9.23 -7.80 1.65
CA GLU A 23 8.31 -8.78 1.05
C GLU A 23 7.63 -8.24 -0.22
N ASP A 24 7.28 -6.94 -0.24
CA ASP A 24 6.43 -6.35 -1.28
C ASP A 24 7.19 -5.99 -2.55
N VAL A 25 8.43 -5.48 -2.41
CA VAL A 25 9.23 -4.98 -3.52
C VAL A 25 10.61 -5.62 -3.52
N GLN A 26 10.92 -6.35 -4.58
CA GLN A 26 12.22 -7.01 -4.75
C GLN A 26 13.05 -6.45 -5.90
N LYS A 27 12.44 -5.69 -6.78
CA LYS A 27 13.08 -5.13 -7.97
C LYS A 27 12.57 -3.73 -8.26
N GLY A 28 13.46 -2.87 -8.73
CA GLY A 28 13.08 -1.52 -9.13
C GLY A 28 14.26 -0.61 -9.34
N LYS A 29 13.95 0.60 -9.76
CA LYS A 29 14.92 1.69 -9.85
C LYS A 29 14.23 2.98 -9.44
N VAL A 30 14.60 3.47 -8.25
CA VAL A 30 14.02 4.69 -7.67
C VAL A 30 15.13 5.69 -7.39
N LYS A 31 14.95 6.92 -7.84
CA LYS A 31 15.80 8.05 -7.49
C LYS A 31 15.26 8.69 -6.24
N VAL A 32 16.14 8.98 -5.31
CA VAL A 32 15.83 9.63 -4.05
C VAL A 32 16.62 10.92 -3.95
N LYS A 33 15.93 12.03 -3.74
CA LYS A 33 16.54 13.29 -3.35
C LYS A 33 16.19 13.53 -1.89
N LEU A 34 17.22 13.61 -1.05
CA LEU A 34 17.10 13.87 0.38
C LEU A 34 17.64 15.25 0.70
N THR A 35 16.81 16.09 1.27
CA THR A 35 17.19 17.39 1.78
C THR A 35 17.17 17.36 3.32
N VAL A 36 18.32 17.52 3.95
CA VAL A 36 18.47 17.54 5.41
C VAL A 36 18.58 18.97 5.89
N LYS A 37 17.65 19.39 6.74
CA LYS A 37 17.63 20.69 7.37
C LYS A 37 17.86 20.52 8.88
N ARG A 38 18.88 21.18 9.40
CA ARG A 38 19.17 21.20 10.83
C ARG A 38 18.48 22.38 11.50
N THR A 39 17.64 22.08 12.47
CA THR A 39 17.03 23.06 13.39
C THR A 39 17.82 23.13 14.72
N ALA A 40 17.34 23.89 15.69
CA ALA A 40 18.03 24.03 16.99
C ALA A 40 18.00 22.71 17.81
N ALA A 41 16.96 21.89 17.66
CA ALA A 41 16.72 20.72 18.52
C ALA A 41 16.44 19.42 17.72
N SER A 42 16.34 19.49 16.40
CA SER A 42 15.96 18.36 15.54
C SER A 42 16.55 18.50 14.14
N PHE A 43 16.47 17.43 13.38
CA PHE A 43 16.71 17.44 11.95
C PHE A 43 15.37 17.17 11.24
N GLU A 44 15.14 17.86 10.15
CA GLU A 44 14.06 17.64 9.21
C GLU A 44 14.67 17.03 7.94
N LEU A 45 14.21 15.85 7.57
CA LEU A 45 14.65 15.09 6.41
C LEU A 45 13.50 15.06 5.41
N ASP A 46 13.63 15.82 4.32
CA ASP A 46 12.65 15.81 3.23
C ASP A 46 13.12 14.86 2.13
N PHE A 47 12.31 13.86 1.86
CA PHE A 47 12.55 12.86 0.83
C PHE A 47 11.65 13.11 -0.37
N ASP A 48 12.24 13.12 -1.57
CA ASP A 48 11.52 13.13 -2.84
C ASP A 48 11.95 11.87 -3.61
N LEU A 49 10.98 10.94 -3.81
CA LEU A 49 11.22 9.64 -4.44
C LEU A 49 10.49 9.58 -5.77
N GLU A 50 11.23 9.26 -6.84
CA GLU A 50 10.68 9.11 -8.18
C GLU A 50 11.32 7.93 -8.92
N GLY A 51 10.50 7.02 -9.45
CA GLY A 51 11.02 5.86 -10.17
C GLY A 51 9.98 4.83 -10.55
N VAL A 52 10.43 3.62 -10.78
CA VAL A 52 9.59 2.48 -11.14
C VAL A 52 10.05 1.26 -10.36
N ILE A 53 9.10 0.54 -9.78
CA ILE A 53 9.30 -0.74 -9.10
C ILE A 53 8.54 -1.84 -9.83
N GLN A 54 8.92 -3.09 -9.60
CA GLN A 54 8.20 -4.26 -10.10
C GLN A 54 7.49 -4.95 -8.94
N ILE A 55 6.18 -5.10 -9.08
CA ILE A 55 5.31 -5.75 -8.11
C ILE A 55 4.51 -6.86 -8.80
N PRO A 56 4.12 -7.94 -8.10
CA PRO A 56 3.30 -8.98 -8.68
C PRO A 56 1.86 -8.50 -8.88
N CYS A 57 1.29 -8.80 -10.03
CA CYS A 57 -0.12 -8.50 -10.30
C CYS A 57 -1.04 -9.38 -9.45
N ASP A 58 -2.05 -8.83 -8.75
CA ASP A 58 -3.00 -9.57 -7.90
C ASP A 58 -3.82 -10.63 -8.66
N ARG A 59 -3.96 -10.47 -9.98
CA ARG A 59 -4.77 -11.37 -10.79
C ARG A 59 -3.97 -12.52 -11.40
N CYS A 60 -2.77 -12.25 -11.93
CA CYS A 60 -2.03 -13.26 -12.68
C CYS A 60 -0.67 -13.62 -12.08
N LEU A 61 -0.24 -12.92 -11.05
CA LEU A 61 1.02 -13.08 -10.32
C LEU A 61 2.29 -12.81 -11.15
N ASP A 62 2.13 -12.36 -12.40
CA ASP A 62 3.27 -11.91 -13.19
C ASP A 62 3.69 -10.50 -12.74
N ASP A 63 4.97 -10.19 -12.85
CA ASP A 63 5.52 -8.88 -12.48
C ASP A 63 4.91 -7.78 -13.36
N MET A 64 4.57 -6.65 -12.76
CA MET A 64 4.12 -5.44 -13.44
C MET A 64 4.89 -4.23 -12.93
N ASP A 65 5.08 -3.25 -13.80
CA ASP A 65 5.72 -2.01 -13.44
C ASP A 65 4.71 -1.11 -12.70
N HIS A 66 5.16 -0.56 -11.57
CA HIS A 66 4.43 0.44 -10.79
C HIS A 66 5.28 1.71 -10.66
N GLU A 67 4.69 2.84 -10.99
CA GLU A 67 5.34 4.14 -10.88
C GLU A 67 5.30 4.62 -9.44
N VAL A 68 6.48 4.98 -8.91
CA VAL A 68 6.65 5.56 -7.58
C VAL A 68 6.86 7.05 -7.72
N LYS A 69 6.02 7.83 -7.05
CA LYS A 69 6.19 9.28 -6.92
C LYS A 69 5.61 9.71 -5.59
N THR A 70 6.47 9.93 -4.61
CA THR A 70 6.05 10.36 -3.27
C THR A 70 7.03 11.35 -2.66
N GLN A 71 6.53 12.17 -1.76
CA GLN A 71 7.30 13.12 -0.97
C GLN A 71 6.94 12.91 0.49
N GLU A 72 7.97 12.62 1.29
CA GLU A 72 7.81 12.31 2.71
C GLU A 72 8.77 13.14 3.54
N THR A 73 8.37 13.45 4.77
CA THR A 73 9.20 14.20 5.71
C THR A 73 9.34 13.43 7.01
N LEU A 74 10.59 13.23 7.46
CA LEU A 74 10.93 12.59 8.72
C LEU A 74 11.60 13.59 9.64
N TYR A 75 11.14 13.67 10.88
CA TYR A 75 11.76 14.49 11.93
C TYR A 75 12.59 13.62 12.86
N VAL A 76 13.87 13.95 12.99
CA VAL A 76 14.80 13.23 13.84
C VAL A 76 15.17 14.11 15.03
N LYS A 77 14.94 13.60 16.24
CA LYS A 77 15.27 14.24 17.51
C LYS A 77 16.37 13.44 18.22
N PHE A 78 17.09 14.10 19.10
CA PHE A 78 18.01 13.43 20.01
C PHE A 78 17.33 13.10 21.34
N GLY A 79 17.63 11.93 21.89
CA GLY A 79 17.12 11.46 23.16
C GLY A 79 18.06 10.49 23.85
N SER A 80 17.60 9.81 24.88
CA SER A 80 18.37 8.82 25.62
C SER A 80 18.40 7.44 24.99
N GLU A 81 17.31 7.09 24.28
CA GLU A 81 17.11 5.77 23.67
C GLU A 81 16.42 5.94 22.30
N TYR A 82 16.58 4.94 21.43
CA TYR A 82 15.86 4.90 20.16
C TYR A 82 14.38 4.69 20.40
N SER A 83 13.54 5.53 19.82
CA SER A 83 12.08 5.38 19.85
C SER A 83 11.43 6.07 18.66
N GLU A 84 10.29 5.55 18.23
CA GLU A 84 9.42 6.14 17.25
C GLU A 84 8.24 6.78 17.99
N GLU A 85 8.20 8.12 18.05
CA GLU A 85 7.14 8.85 18.76
C GLU A 85 5.87 8.95 17.90
N SER A 86 6.02 8.95 16.59
CA SER A 86 4.95 8.94 15.61
C SER A 86 5.48 8.46 14.26
N ASP A 87 4.60 8.27 13.28
CA ASP A 87 4.93 7.81 11.93
C ASP A 87 6.05 8.62 11.26
N ASN A 88 6.17 9.90 11.63
CA ASN A 88 7.14 10.83 11.04
C ASN A 88 8.17 11.36 12.03
N VAL A 89 8.24 10.84 13.26
CA VAL A 89 9.14 11.34 14.30
C VAL A 89 9.93 10.22 14.94
N VAL A 90 11.24 10.25 14.75
CA VAL A 90 12.18 9.28 15.29
C VAL A 90 13.11 9.97 16.29
N VAL A 91 13.33 9.31 17.41
CA VAL A 91 14.31 9.73 18.43
C VAL A 91 15.51 8.81 18.33
N ILE A 92 16.70 9.38 18.24
CA ILE A 92 17.96 8.63 18.22
C ILE A 92 18.81 9.00 19.43
N PRO A 93 19.59 8.04 19.98
CA PRO A 93 20.52 8.33 21.07
C PRO A 93 21.59 9.34 20.62
N GLU A 94 21.89 10.30 21.47
CA GLU A 94 22.98 11.26 21.21
C GLU A 94 24.34 10.58 21.04
N SER A 95 24.53 9.41 21.66
CA SER A 95 25.75 8.61 21.56
C SER A 95 25.99 8.02 20.17
N ASP A 96 24.92 7.71 19.44
CA ASP A 96 25.03 6.98 18.19
C ASP A 96 25.35 7.93 17.03
N GLY A 97 24.69 9.11 16.99
CA GLY A 97 24.95 10.16 16.02
C GLY A 97 24.68 9.77 14.56
N GLU A 98 24.18 8.56 14.30
CA GLU A 98 23.91 7.98 12.99
C GLU A 98 22.47 7.47 12.93
N LEU A 99 21.82 7.64 11.76
CA LEU A 99 20.50 7.09 11.46
C LEU A 99 20.57 6.30 10.15
N ASN A 100 20.21 5.03 10.22
CA ASN A 100 20.03 4.21 9.01
C ASN A 100 18.65 4.50 8.41
N ILE A 101 18.64 5.14 7.24
CA ILE A 101 17.42 5.53 6.54
C ILE A 101 16.91 4.47 5.53
N ALA A 102 17.61 3.36 5.36
CA ALA A 102 17.29 2.40 4.30
C ALA A 102 15.89 1.80 4.46
N TRP A 103 15.50 1.47 5.70
CA TRP A 103 14.18 0.93 5.98
C TRP A 103 13.06 1.96 5.73
N PHE A 104 13.24 3.20 6.14
CA PHE A 104 12.27 4.28 5.88
C PHE A 104 12.07 4.50 4.37
N LEU A 105 13.15 4.48 3.58
CA LEU A 105 13.05 4.58 2.12
C LEU A 105 12.25 3.43 1.50
N TYR A 106 12.44 2.22 2.02
CA TYR A 106 11.65 1.06 1.58
C TYR A 106 10.17 1.22 1.94
N GLU A 107 9.85 1.62 3.17
CA GLU A 107 8.48 1.84 3.63
C GLU A 107 7.77 2.93 2.82
N PHE A 108 8.42 4.06 2.55
CA PHE A 108 7.85 5.13 1.72
C PHE A 108 7.51 4.64 0.31
N ILE A 109 8.34 3.76 -0.26
CA ILE A 109 8.07 3.14 -1.56
C ILE A 109 6.91 2.15 -1.46
N ALA A 110 6.91 1.26 -0.46
CA ALA A 110 5.87 0.26 -0.26
C ALA A 110 4.49 0.89 -0.04
N LEU A 111 4.43 2.01 0.69
CA LEU A 111 3.19 2.75 0.92
C LEU A 111 2.58 3.39 -0.35
N THR A 112 3.34 3.50 -1.45
CA THR A 112 2.79 3.96 -2.74
C THR A 112 1.99 2.87 -3.46
N ILE A 113 2.14 1.61 -3.06
CA ILE A 113 1.47 0.48 -3.71
C ILE A 113 -0.02 0.49 -3.33
N PRO A 114 -0.94 0.57 -4.31
CA PRO A 114 -2.36 0.53 -4.01
C PRO A 114 -2.78 -0.86 -3.51
N LEU A 115 -3.83 -0.93 -2.70
CA LEU A 115 -4.38 -2.20 -2.17
C LEU A 115 -4.74 -3.21 -3.26
N LYS A 116 -5.11 -2.75 -4.45
CA LYS A 116 -5.39 -3.58 -5.62
C LYS A 116 -4.54 -3.09 -6.78
N HIS A 117 -3.70 -3.96 -7.28
CA HIS A 117 -2.82 -3.67 -8.40
C HIS A 117 -2.86 -4.80 -9.43
N VAL A 118 -3.42 -4.49 -10.58
CA VAL A 118 -3.63 -5.44 -11.67
C VAL A 118 -3.17 -4.87 -13.00
N HIS A 119 -2.74 -5.74 -13.91
CA HIS A 119 -2.45 -5.31 -15.27
C HIS A 119 -3.67 -4.67 -15.92
N GLN A 120 -3.44 -3.76 -16.83
CA GLN A 120 -4.49 -3.21 -17.69
C GLN A 120 -5.28 -4.34 -18.39
N ALA A 121 -6.53 -4.08 -18.70
CA ALA A 121 -7.41 -5.05 -19.35
C ALA A 121 -6.72 -5.75 -20.54
N GLY A 122 -6.78 -7.07 -20.58
CA GLY A 122 -6.18 -7.90 -21.63
C GLY A 122 -4.67 -8.16 -21.53
N LYS A 123 -3.93 -7.52 -20.62
CA LYS A 123 -2.47 -7.70 -20.46
C LYS A 123 -2.08 -8.78 -19.46
N CYS A 124 -3.01 -9.29 -18.67
CA CYS A 124 -2.74 -10.41 -17.77
C CYS A 124 -2.38 -11.69 -18.51
N ASN A 125 -1.61 -12.53 -17.87
CA ASN A 125 -1.25 -13.86 -18.36
C ASN A 125 -2.51 -14.68 -18.71
N LYS A 126 -2.61 -15.10 -19.98
CA LYS A 126 -3.81 -15.80 -20.49
C LYS A 126 -4.04 -17.15 -19.81
N SER A 127 -2.98 -17.88 -19.46
CA SER A 127 -3.09 -19.19 -18.82
C SER A 127 -3.65 -19.06 -17.40
N MET A 128 -3.18 -18.08 -16.63
CA MET A 128 -3.68 -17.81 -15.29
C MET A 128 -5.12 -17.27 -15.32
N SER A 129 -5.41 -16.34 -16.22
CA SER A 129 -6.75 -15.80 -16.41
C SER A 129 -7.77 -16.90 -16.79
N ALA A 130 -7.36 -17.90 -17.59
CA ALA A 130 -8.19 -19.04 -17.90
C ALA A 130 -8.44 -19.97 -16.70
N LYS A 131 -7.43 -20.14 -15.82
CA LYS A 131 -7.59 -20.89 -14.57
C LYS A 131 -8.55 -20.17 -13.61
N LEU A 132 -8.39 -18.86 -13.44
CA LEU A 132 -9.27 -18.06 -12.59
C LEU A 132 -10.73 -18.13 -13.06
N ARG A 133 -10.99 -18.03 -14.36
CA ARG A 133 -12.35 -18.18 -14.91
C ARG A 133 -12.98 -19.55 -14.61
N LYS A 134 -12.20 -20.62 -14.59
CA LYS A 134 -12.71 -21.97 -14.24
C LYS A 134 -13.12 -22.09 -12.78
N HIS A 135 -12.53 -21.29 -11.89
CA HIS A 135 -12.76 -21.32 -10.45
C HIS A 135 -13.57 -20.14 -9.95
N ALA A 136 -13.93 -19.19 -10.82
CA ALA A 136 -14.81 -18.09 -10.46
C ALA A 136 -16.20 -18.64 -10.12
N ALA A 137 -16.77 -18.15 -9.03
CA ALA A 137 -18.16 -18.45 -8.69
C ALA A 137 -19.05 -17.89 -9.80
N ARG A 138 -19.94 -18.74 -10.34
CA ARG A 138 -20.97 -18.32 -11.29
C ARG A 138 -22.23 -18.04 -10.50
N SER A 139 -22.84 -16.87 -10.74
CA SER A 139 -24.20 -16.63 -10.27
C SER A 139 -25.14 -17.66 -10.92
N MET A 140 -26.09 -18.20 -10.17
CA MET A 140 -27.01 -19.24 -10.66
C MET A 140 -27.99 -18.73 -11.75
N ASP A 141 -27.93 -17.46 -12.12
CA ASP A 141 -28.86 -16.81 -13.04
C ASP A 141 -28.38 -16.77 -14.50
N ASP A 142 -27.13 -17.20 -14.80
CA ASP A 142 -26.60 -17.27 -16.15
C ASP A 142 -26.79 -18.67 -16.76
N SER A 143 -28.05 -19.07 -16.99
CA SER A 143 -28.41 -20.09 -17.95
C SER A 143 -28.87 -19.38 -19.21
N ASP A 144 -27.95 -18.97 -20.09
CA ASP A 144 -28.05 -19.20 -21.54
C ASP A 144 -26.86 -18.58 -22.30
N GLU A 145 -26.28 -19.43 -23.11
CA GLU A 145 -25.54 -19.23 -24.36
C GLU A 145 -25.06 -17.80 -24.70
N SER A 146 -23.73 -17.55 -24.57
CA SER A 146 -22.98 -16.97 -25.72
C SER A 146 -21.48 -17.14 -25.49
N GLU A 147 -20.86 -17.98 -26.32
CA GLU A 147 -19.47 -17.86 -26.70
C GLU A 147 -19.34 -16.51 -27.41
N ASP A 148 -18.77 -15.48 -26.71
CA ASP A 148 -17.90 -14.47 -27.31
C ASP A 148 -17.55 -13.39 -26.28
N ALA A 149 -16.26 -13.13 -26.23
CA ALA A 149 -15.61 -11.87 -25.83
C ALA A 149 -16.34 -10.97 -24.81
N ALA A 150 -16.38 -11.32 -23.54
CA ALA A 150 -16.69 -10.36 -22.50
C ALA A 150 -15.45 -9.52 -22.20
N SER A 151 -15.39 -8.34 -22.77
CA SER A 151 -14.61 -7.23 -22.28
C SER A 151 -15.15 -6.89 -20.89
N TYR A 152 -14.41 -7.24 -19.83
CA TYR A 152 -14.68 -6.63 -18.53
C TYR A 152 -14.18 -5.19 -18.59
N ASP A 153 -15.09 -4.30 -18.89
CA ASP A 153 -14.98 -2.89 -18.58
C ASP A 153 -15.03 -2.82 -17.04
N ASP A 154 -13.92 -2.42 -16.44
CA ASP A 154 -13.77 -2.19 -15.01
C ASP A 154 -14.34 -0.78 -14.72
N GLU A 155 -15.64 -0.60 -14.97
CA GLU A 155 -16.37 0.55 -14.47
C GLU A 155 -16.71 0.26 -13.01
N ASP A 156 -16.29 1.16 -12.13
CA ASP A 156 -16.54 1.21 -10.71
C ASP A 156 -17.92 0.66 -10.32
N VAL A 157 -17.94 -0.59 -9.82
CA VAL A 157 -19.10 -1.09 -9.08
C VAL A 157 -19.09 -0.36 -7.75
N VAL A 158 -19.71 0.81 -7.70
CA VAL A 158 -20.21 1.39 -6.47
C VAL A 158 -21.23 0.38 -5.93
N ASP A 159 -20.90 -0.25 -4.79
CA ASP A 159 -21.86 -1.02 -4.02
C ASP A 159 -23.07 -0.12 -3.73
N GLU A 160 -24.10 -0.22 -4.57
CA GLU A 160 -25.41 0.28 -4.21
C GLU A 160 -25.90 -0.55 -3.03
N VAL A 161 -26.00 0.09 -1.89
CA VAL A 161 -26.63 -0.48 -0.71
C VAL A 161 -28.05 -0.91 -1.14
N PRO A 162 -28.42 -2.20 -1.01
CA PRO A 162 -29.76 -2.66 -1.43
C PRO A 162 -30.83 -1.87 -0.69
N GLY A 163 -31.75 -1.28 -1.46
CA GLY A 163 -32.90 -0.59 -0.91
C GLY A 163 -33.76 -1.53 -0.06
N GLU A 164 -34.39 -0.97 0.97
CA GLU A 164 -35.32 -1.66 1.87
C GLU A 164 -36.38 -2.43 1.06
N GLY A 165 -36.25 -3.77 0.97
CA GLY A 165 -37.25 -4.62 0.32
C GLY A 165 -36.80 -5.96 -0.23
N GLU A 166 -35.51 -6.30 -0.21
CA GLU A 166 -35.09 -7.64 -0.67
C GLU A 166 -35.11 -8.66 0.47
N GLU A 167 -35.72 -9.81 0.17
CA GLU A 167 -35.77 -10.96 1.12
C GLU A 167 -34.33 -11.37 1.46
N THR A 168 -33.91 -11.08 2.68
CA THR A 168 -32.57 -11.41 3.17
C THR A 168 -32.45 -12.91 3.37
N ASP A 169 -31.31 -13.50 2.99
CA ASP A 169 -30.97 -14.91 3.16
C ASP A 169 -31.24 -15.33 4.64
N PRO A 170 -32.07 -16.37 4.88
CA PRO A 170 -32.45 -16.80 6.24
C PRO A 170 -31.25 -17.21 7.12
N ARG A 171 -30.07 -17.46 6.54
CA ARG A 171 -28.84 -17.75 7.30
C ARG A 171 -28.34 -16.55 8.12
N TRP A 172 -28.76 -15.34 7.76
CA TRP A 172 -28.38 -14.10 8.45
C TRP A 172 -29.36 -13.69 9.56
N ASP A 173 -30.48 -14.39 9.73
CA ASP A 173 -31.50 -14.04 10.72
C ASP A 173 -31.02 -14.19 12.18
N GLU A 174 -30.05 -15.08 12.42
CA GLU A 174 -29.41 -15.21 13.73
C GLU A 174 -28.54 -14.00 14.08
N LEU A 175 -27.91 -13.36 13.06
CA LEU A 175 -27.09 -12.17 13.27
C LEU A 175 -27.92 -10.91 13.53
N LYS A 176 -29.14 -10.82 13.00
CA LYS A 176 -30.07 -9.70 13.31
C LYS A 176 -30.42 -9.66 14.79
N LYS A 177 -30.52 -10.80 15.45
CA LYS A 177 -30.79 -10.88 16.91
C LYS A 177 -29.68 -10.27 17.76
N ILE A 178 -28.44 -10.23 17.25
CA ILE A 178 -27.29 -9.63 17.96
C ILE A 178 -27.38 -8.12 17.97
N ILE A 179 -27.93 -7.51 16.92
CA ILE A 179 -28.09 -6.04 16.82
C ILE A 179 -29.10 -5.54 17.86
N ASP A 180 -30.20 -6.29 18.10
CA ASP A 180 -31.21 -5.95 19.11
C ASP A 180 -30.68 -6.07 20.55
N LEU A 181 -29.66 -6.90 20.79
CA LEU A 181 -29.02 -7.04 22.11
C LEU A 181 -27.98 -5.97 22.41
N SER A 182 -27.55 -5.18 21.43
CA SER A 182 -26.51 -4.14 21.59
C SER A 182 -27.04 -2.79 22.06
N LEU A 183 -28.36 -2.61 22.17
CA LEU A 183 -29.00 -1.41 22.76
C LEU A 183 -28.96 -1.49 24.30
N ILE A 184 -27.76 -1.35 24.87
CA ILE A 184 -27.62 -1.12 26.31
C ILE A 184 -28.04 0.35 26.55
N HIS A 185 -29.22 0.54 27.12
CA HIS A 185 -29.58 1.82 27.68
C HIS A 185 -28.70 2.13 28.88
N ILE A 186 -27.74 3.06 28.71
CA ILE A 186 -27.09 3.70 29.84
C ILE A 186 -28.07 4.78 30.30
N SER A 187 -28.88 4.47 31.31
CA SER A 187 -29.63 5.46 32.06
C SER A 187 -28.76 6.02 33.19
N GLU A 188 -28.71 7.37 33.31
CA GLU A 188 -28.11 8.14 34.41
C GLU A 188 -28.60 7.68 35.78
#